data_94c06febec64f66511403049eb43a8e9
#
_entry.id   94c06febec64f66511403049eb43a8e9
#
_cell.length_a   1.000
_cell.length_b   1.000
_cell.length_c   1.000
_cell.angle_alpha   90.00
_cell.angle_beta   90.00
_cell.angle_gamma   90.00
#
_symmetry.space_group_name_H-M   'P 1'
#
loop_
_entity.id
_entity.type
_entity.pdbx_description
1 polymer ?
#
loop_
_entity_poly.entity_id
_entity_poly.type
_entity_poly.pdbx_seq_one_letter_code
_entity_poly.pdbx_strand_id
1 'polypeptide(L)'
;MDLIASHLLGHETSLRGYRNIMRECYRLLRPGGMMLHTETEWSTESDPFNQSVLDWETHFNGEPFKTTLDMLDSPAVAREAGFSADRVFVERAPSQRAGAKYYQGRWVIFGAVK
;
A
#
# COMPACT_ATOMS: atom_id res chain seq x y z
N MET A 1 15.40 -0.16 15.28
CA MET A 1 14.06 0.48 15.45
C MET A 1 13.06 -0.61 15.80
N ASP A 2 12.05 -0.28 16.60
CA ASP A 2 10.97 -1.20 16.98
C ASP A 2 9.80 -1.15 16.01
N LEU A 3 9.52 0.05 15.49
CA LEU A 3 8.42 0.31 14.59
C LEU A 3 8.83 1.33 13.52
N ILE A 4 8.42 1.05 12.30
CA ILE A 4 8.45 1.99 11.18
C ILE A 4 7.03 2.04 10.63
N ALA A 5 6.44 3.23 10.56
CA ALA A 5 5.08 3.39 10.05
C ALA A 5 5.04 4.48 8.99
N SER A 6 4.20 4.28 7.98
CA SER A 6 3.84 5.31 7.02
C SER A 6 2.34 5.30 6.71
N HIS A 7 1.85 6.41 6.24
CA HIS A 7 0.47 6.60 5.83
C HIS A 7 0.45 7.35 4.50
N LEU A 8 -0.22 6.78 3.51
CA LEU A 8 -0.37 7.36 2.17
C LEU A 8 0.97 7.75 1.51
N LEU A 9 1.98 6.91 1.63
CA LEU A 9 3.32 7.15 1.09
C LEU A 9 3.62 6.34 -0.17
N GLY A 10 3.10 5.13 -0.25
CA GLY A 10 3.46 4.18 -1.31
C GLY A 10 3.09 4.69 -2.70
N HIS A 11 1.88 5.25 -2.84
CA HIS A 11 1.37 5.77 -4.12
C HIS A 11 2.07 7.06 -4.60
N GLU A 12 2.82 7.72 -3.72
CA GLU A 12 3.68 8.85 -4.07
C GLU A 12 5.07 8.42 -4.56
N THR A 13 5.37 7.13 -4.52
CA THR A 13 6.71 6.63 -4.82
C THR A 13 6.71 5.76 -6.08
N SER A 14 7.78 5.88 -6.88
CA SER A 14 8.01 4.96 -7.97
C SER A 14 8.21 3.52 -7.45
N LEU A 15 7.97 2.53 -8.30
CA LEU A 15 8.21 1.11 -7.98
C LEU A 15 9.63 0.85 -7.44
N ARG A 16 10.64 1.54 -7.99
CA ARG A 16 12.02 1.46 -7.50
C ARG A 16 12.14 2.08 -6.11
N GLY A 17 11.49 3.22 -5.89
CA GLY A 17 11.44 3.89 -4.58
C GLY A 17 10.80 3.01 -3.54
N TYR A 18 9.65 2.42 -3.84
CA TYR A 18 8.93 1.52 -2.96
C TYR A 18 9.76 0.29 -2.55
N ARG A 19 10.43 -0.37 -3.51
CA ARG A 19 11.36 -1.47 -3.21
C ARG A 19 12.51 -1.04 -2.30
N ASN A 20 13.05 0.16 -2.49
CA ASN A 20 14.12 0.69 -1.64
C ASN A 20 13.60 0.97 -0.22
N ILE A 21 12.38 1.53 -0.07
CA ILE A 21 11.73 1.72 1.23
C ILE A 21 11.63 0.39 1.96
N MET A 22 11.16 -0.68 1.33
CA MET A 22 11.05 -2.00 1.97
C MET A 22 12.40 -2.54 2.44
N ARG A 23 13.46 -2.40 1.63
CA ARG A 23 14.82 -2.79 2.00
C ARG A 23 15.35 -2.00 3.20
N GLU A 24 15.12 -0.69 3.22
CA GLU A 24 15.53 0.16 4.32
C GLU A 24 14.72 -0.13 5.60
N CYS A 25 13.42 -0.39 5.49
CA CYS A 25 12.63 -0.86 6.62
C CYS A 25 13.22 -2.14 7.22
N TYR A 26 13.52 -3.12 6.38
CA TYR A 26 14.15 -4.36 6.82
C TYR A 26 15.50 -4.10 7.48
N ARG A 27 16.35 -3.26 6.90
CA ARG A 27 17.67 -2.92 7.43
C ARG A 27 17.61 -2.26 8.80
N LEU A 28 16.71 -1.29 8.96
CA LEU A 28 16.62 -0.44 10.16
C LEU A 28 15.88 -1.09 11.33
N LEU A 29 14.98 -2.02 11.06
CA LEU A 29 14.28 -2.75 12.11
C LEU A 29 15.23 -3.68 12.86
N ARG A 30 15.08 -3.76 14.20
CA ARG A 30 15.68 -4.83 14.97
C ARG A 30 14.94 -6.17 14.77
N PRO A 31 15.53 -7.31 15.11
CA PRO A 31 14.77 -8.55 15.20
C PRO A 31 13.53 -8.41 16.09
N GLY A 32 12.36 -8.83 15.59
CA GLY A 32 11.06 -8.64 16.23
C GLY A 32 10.46 -7.23 16.07
N GLY A 33 11.12 -6.31 15.39
CA GLY A 33 10.55 -5.01 15.03
C GLY A 33 9.59 -5.13 13.85
N MET A 34 8.70 -4.17 13.68
CA MET A 34 7.60 -4.22 12.73
C MET A 34 7.57 -2.99 11.83
N MET A 35 7.24 -3.18 10.57
CA MET A 35 6.79 -2.10 9.69
C MET A 35 5.28 -2.16 9.46
N LEU A 36 4.65 -0.98 9.33
CA LEU A 36 3.25 -0.81 8.99
C LEU A 36 3.09 0.31 7.96
N HIS A 37 2.44 0.02 6.86
CA HIS A 37 2.10 0.99 5.82
C HIS A 37 0.59 0.98 5.61
N THR A 38 -0.02 2.15 5.65
CA THR A 38 -1.46 2.31 5.41
C THR A 38 -1.68 3.02 4.09
N GLU A 39 -2.47 2.42 3.24
CA GLU A 39 -2.80 2.93 1.90
C GLU A 39 -4.29 2.86 1.63
N THR A 40 -4.75 3.54 0.60
CA THR A 40 -6.08 3.35 0.03
C THR A 40 -5.99 2.42 -1.16
N GLU A 41 -6.83 1.39 -1.18
CA GLU A 41 -7.00 0.49 -2.32
C GLU A 41 -8.36 0.78 -2.95
N TRP A 42 -8.36 0.99 -4.26
CA TRP A 42 -9.60 1.04 -5.01
C TRP A 42 -9.97 -0.37 -5.45
N SER A 43 -11.23 -0.75 -5.24
CA SER A 43 -11.69 -2.02 -5.78
C SER A 43 -11.69 -1.93 -7.30
N THR A 44 -10.80 -2.67 -7.93
CA THR A 44 -10.75 -2.83 -9.39
C THR A 44 -11.79 -3.82 -9.90
N GLU A 45 -12.60 -4.40 -9.01
CA GLU A 45 -13.64 -5.33 -9.39
C GLU A 45 -14.70 -4.61 -10.22
N SER A 46 -14.49 -4.67 -11.54
CA SER A 46 -15.49 -4.56 -12.63
C SER A 46 -16.45 -3.37 -12.66
N ASP A 47 -16.26 -2.33 -11.87
CA ASP A 47 -17.07 -1.12 -12.00
C ASP A 47 -16.35 -0.10 -12.91
N PRO A 48 -16.87 0.16 -14.14
CA PRO A 48 -16.30 1.15 -15.05
C PRO A 48 -16.17 2.55 -14.45
N PHE A 49 -17.02 2.89 -13.49
CA PHE A 49 -16.94 4.17 -12.78
C PHE A 49 -15.69 4.26 -11.91
N ASN A 50 -15.39 3.22 -11.13
CA ASN A 50 -14.19 3.17 -10.30
C ASN A 50 -12.91 3.20 -11.15
N GLN A 51 -12.91 2.52 -12.30
CA GLN A 51 -11.81 2.61 -13.27
C GLN A 51 -11.60 4.04 -13.77
N SER A 52 -12.68 4.72 -14.13
CA SER A 52 -12.61 6.13 -14.59
C SER A 52 -12.12 7.07 -13.49
N VAL A 53 -12.48 6.82 -12.23
CA VAL A 53 -12.00 7.61 -11.09
C VAL A 53 -10.50 7.37 -10.87
N LEU A 54 -10.04 6.12 -10.94
CA LEU A 54 -8.62 5.79 -10.81
C LEU A 54 -7.77 6.41 -11.91
N ASP A 55 -8.25 6.38 -13.15
CA ASP A 55 -7.61 7.05 -14.28
C ASP A 55 -7.56 8.56 -14.07
N TRP A 56 -8.64 9.15 -13.58
CA TRP A 56 -8.70 10.58 -13.28
C TRP A 56 -7.71 10.96 -12.17
N GLU A 57 -7.65 10.23 -11.07
CA GLU A 57 -6.69 10.43 -9.97
C GLU A 57 -5.26 10.37 -10.51
N THR A 58 -4.95 9.37 -11.33
CA THR A 58 -3.61 9.17 -11.88
C THR A 58 -3.19 10.34 -12.80
N HIS A 59 -4.10 10.83 -13.65
CA HIS A 59 -3.76 11.82 -14.67
C HIS A 59 -3.94 13.27 -14.24
N PHE A 60 -4.92 13.55 -13.37
CA PHE A 60 -5.35 14.91 -13.07
C PHE A 60 -5.17 15.32 -11.61
N ASN A 61 -5.01 14.36 -10.70
CA ASN A 61 -4.87 14.65 -9.28
C ASN A 61 -3.43 14.51 -8.74
N GLY A 62 -2.46 14.33 -9.64
CA GLY A 62 -1.05 14.25 -9.25
C GLY A 62 -0.64 12.93 -8.61
N GLU A 63 -1.35 11.84 -8.87
CA GLU A 63 -1.13 10.50 -8.30
C GLU A 63 -0.47 9.53 -9.31
N PRO A 64 0.71 9.84 -9.86
CA PRO A 64 1.25 9.14 -11.03
C PRO A 64 1.59 7.67 -10.75
N PHE A 65 1.77 7.29 -9.50
CA PHE A 65 2.14 5.93 -9.11
C PHE A 65 1.00 5.13 -8.47
N LYS A 66 -0.19 5.71 -8.32
CA LYS A 66 -1.33 5.09 -7.66
C LYS A 66 -1.72 3.76 -8.32
N THR A 67 -1.94 3.76 -9.63
CA THR A 67 -2.27 2.54 -10.39
C THR A 67 -1.17 1.49 -10.28
N THR A 68 0.10 1.92 -10.32
CA THR A 68 1.24 0.99 -10.20
C THR A 68 1.26 0.32 -8.83
N LEU A 69 0.98 1.07 -7.77
CA LEU A 69 0.94 0.51 -6.43
C LEU A 69 -0.23 -0.46 -6.25
N ASP A 70 -1.42 -0.12 -6.76
CA ASP A 70 -2.62 -0.96 -6.65
C ASP A 70 -2.45 -2.32 -7.36
N MET A 71 -1.62 -2.39 -8.41
CA MET A 71 -1.28 -3.61 -9.13
C MET A 71 -0.08 -4.37 -8.55
N LEU A 72 0.61 -3.81 -7.55
CA LEU A 72 1.82 -4.38 -7.00
C LEU A 72 1.51 -5.44 -5.94
N ASP A 73 2.16 -6.59 -6.03
CA ASP A 73 2.23 -7.57 -4.94
C ASP A 73 3.18 -7.06 -3.83
N SER A 74 2.69 -6.17 -2.96
CA SER A 74 3.46 -5.62 -1.84
C SER A 74 4.03 -6.70 -0.91
N PRO A 75 3.32 -7.80 -0.59
CA PRO A 75 3.89 -8.97 0.08
C PRO A 75 5.12 -9.56 -0.62
N ALA A 76 5.10 -9.68 -1.96
CA ALA A 76 6.27 -10.17 -2.69
C ALA A 76 7.46 -9.21 -2.56
N VAL A 77 7.23 -7.91 -2.64
CA VAL A 77 8.28 -6.90 -2.48
C VAL A 77 8.89 -6.93 -1.08
N ALA A 78 8.09 -7.16 -0.04
CA ALA A 78 8.61 -7.32 1.33
C ALA A 78 9.48 -8.58 1.46
N ARG A 79 9.06 -9.70 0.86
CA ARG A 79 9.88 -10.92 0.83
C ARG A 79 11.21 -10.71 0.10
N GLU A 80 11.21 -10.01 -1.02
CA GLU A 80 12.43 -9.62 -1.74
C GLU A 80 13.35 -8.74 -0.87
N ALA A 81 12.79 -7.95 0.04
CA ALA A 81 13.56 -7.14 0.99
C ALA A 81 14.16 -7.95 2.16
N GLY A 82 13.69 -9.19 2.39
CA GLY A 82 14.21 -10.10 3.41
C GLY A 82 13.22 -10.52 4.49
N PHE A 83 11.97 -10.03 4.46
CA PHE A 83 10.95 -10.46 5.42
C PHE A 83 10.49 -11.89 5.13
N SER A 84 10.26 -12.66 6.19
CA SER A 84 9.75 -14.02 6.09
C SER A 84 8.28 -14.02 5.68
N ALA A 85 7.87 -14.95 4.82
CA ALA A 85 6.53 -14.98 4.26
C ALA A 85 5.41 -15.13 5.31
N ASP A 86 5.70 -15.88 6.38
CA ASP A 86 4.80 -16.09 7.52
C ASP A 86 4.64 -14.88 8.44
N ARG A 87 5.48 -13.85 8.23
CA ARG A 87 5.49 -12.61 9.01
C ARG A 87 5.06 -11.38 8.22
N VAL A 88 4.61 -11.56 6.99
CA VAL A 88 4.04 -10.52 6.14
C VAL A 88 2.52 -10.65 6.14
N PHE A 89 1.81 -9.56 6.37
CA PHE A 89 0.35 -9.56 6.41
C PHE A 89 -0.25 -8.36 5.70
N VAL A 90 -1.47 -8.54 5.21
CA VAL A 90 -2.29 -7.49 4.60
C VAL A 90 -3.68 -7.57 5.22
N GLU A 91 -4.13 -6.45 5.77
CA GLU A 91 -5.49 -6.31 6.27
C GLU A 91 -6.23 -5.20 5.52
N ARG A 92 -7.52 -5.41 5.31
CA ARG A 92 -8.39 -4.48 4.59
C ARG A 92 -9.57 -4.11 5.45
N ALA A 93 -9.76 -2.81 5.63
CA ALA A 93 -10.92 -2.26 6.31
C ALA A 93 -11.75 -1.41 5.35
N PRO A 94 -13.09 -1.50 5.36
CA PRO A 94 -13.92 -0.62 4.57
C PRO A 94 -13.67 0.84 4.99
N SER A 95 -13.51 1.75 4.02
CA SER A 95 -13.46 3.15 4.34
C SER A 95 -14.86 3.60 4.78
N GLN A 96 -14.98 3.94 6.05
CA GLN A 96 -16.22 4.48 6.61
C GLN A 96 -16.35 5.97 6.29
N ARG A 97 -16.43 6.34 5.04
CA ARG A 97 -16.92 7.68 4.71
C ARG A 97 -18.44 7.63 4.72
N ALA A 98 -19.02 7.92 5.88
CA ALA A 98 -20.47 8.01 6.02
C ALA A 98 -21.06 8.91 4.92
N GLY A 99 -21.97 8.36 4.13
CA GLY A 99 -22.72 9.08 3.10
C GLY A 99 -22.16 9.07 1.69
N ALA A 100 -21.01 8.48 1.41
CA ALA A 100 -20.50 8.37 0.04
C ALA A 100 -21.12 7.15 -0.67
N LYS A 101 -22.20 7.36 -1.37
CA LYS A 101 -22.91 6.36 -2.17
C LYS A 101 -22.04 5.76 -3.28
N TYR A 102 -20.91 6.37 -3.60
CA TYR A 102 -20.08 6.08 -4.77
C TYR A 102 -18.59 5.82 -4.47
N TYR A 103 -18.13 6.01 -3.22
CA TYR A 103 -16.75 5.79 -2.85
C TYR A 103 -16.60 4.44 -2.14
N GLN A 104 -16.12 3.44 -2.85
CA GLN A 104 -15.85 2.10 -2.29
C GLN A 104 -14.36 1.85 -2.02
N GLY A 105 -13.62 2.90 -1.73
CA GLY A 105 -12.23 2.77 -1.32
C GLY A 105 -12.11 1.93 -0.04
N ARG A 106 -11.06 1.14 0.06
CA ARG A 106 -10.72 0.36 1.25
C ARG A 106 -9.42 0.89 1.82
N TRP A 107 -9.31 0.87 3.13
CA TRP A 107 -8.02 1.03 3.78
C TRP A 107 -7.29 -0.31 3.75
N VAL A 108 -6.06 -0.27 3.27
CA VAL A 108 -5.14 -1.42 3.31
C VAL A 108 -4.08 -1.13 4.34
N ILE A 109 -3.92 -2.04 5.28
CA ILE A 109 -2.80 -2.07 6.20
C ILE A 109 -1.89 -3.19 5.73
N PHE A 110 -0.72 -2.83 5.27
CA PHE A 110 0.32 -3.76 4.89
C PHE A 110 1.43 -3.73 5.93
N GLY A 111 1.80 -4.87 6.45
CA GLY A 111 2.80 -4.96 7.49
C GLY A 111 3.70 -6.17 7.39
N ALA A 112 4.85 -6.08 8.06
CA ALA A 112 5.77 -7.20 8.22
C ALA A 112 6.58 -7.08 9.51
N VAL A 113 6.90 -8.23 10.10
CA VAL A 113 7.76 -8.35 11.29
C VAL A 113 9.10 -8.94 10.88
N LYS A 114 10.20 -8.33 11.33
CA LYS A 114 11.55 -8.82 11.09
C LYS A 114 11.96 -9.95 12.02
#